data_87ef6dba65d485dfa6ed1d577b3f1b8f
#
_entry.id   87ef6dba65d485dfa6ed1d577b3f1b8f
#
_cell.length_a   1.000
_cell.length_b   1.000
_cell.length_c   1.000
_cell.angle_alpha   90.00
_cell.angle_beta   90.00
_cell.angle_gamma   90.00
#
_symmetry.space_group_name_H-M   'P 1'
#
loop_
_entity.id
_entity.type
_entity.pdbx_description
1 polymer ?
#
loop_
_entity_poly.entity_id
_entity_poly.type
_entity_poly.pdbx_seq_one_letter_code
_entity_poly.pdbx_strand_id
1 'polypeptide(L)'
;MLLDYLCDRPDVDQERIACAGCSGGGAITNYLSALDDRIALAVPTSWIAESTLLTDDSGLHTESWFTGLCDPHGPGTDQLLACICPRPMLILGNQLDSEFPPESMHRCYRTISKLYGQLGSAGQVEYRNVPTRHGFWPEARSELYRFLNKHFEIDQDSNEEHVEPELEETLFCAPNGQVRNISGSQTVHTLNQIAMNELATDRLVLHRISPKRRAAAVQSRVIQRMSPDALKWNPKIHEAITLSERHKQLLVEYELGFNTVVDVIGDQVKGSRAVVFLSDSNSFSRECAARLAEFGLTVYLPTMRSTSHRKEILAGKTWLHRRRQLVMNCAMLAARITRQVCAVGWGWHASVAVQEAACMQSELYTKVAIVSNLDSIESLSDSVESMHSMQLIPGFLRTLDLALLPLGITSPELYIAGTQRHDSTPLDLAAMQSHYALLMHTRSTLNRPSPILVPHQGAEHLEMLGSWLSGDV
;
A
#
# COMPACT_ATOMS: atom_id res chain seq x y z
N MET A 1 19.27 -19.67 0.44
CA MET A 1 19.16 -20.56 1.63
C MET A 1 18.63 -21.95 1.30
N LEU A 2 17.38 -22.18 0.83
CA LEU A 2 16.92 -23.55 0.49
C LEU A 2 17.65 -24.13 -0.73
N LEU A 3 17.82 -23.36 -1.80
CA LEU A 3 18.61 -23.78 -2.97
C LEU A 3 20.08 -24.01 -2.62
N ASP A 4 20.66 -23.22 -1.73
CA ASP A 4 22.04 -23.41 -1.28
C ASP A 4 22.16 -24.75 -0.58
N TYR A 5 21.22 -25.06 0.33
CA TYR A 5 21.16 -26.36 0.97
C TYR A 5 21.04 -27.52 -0.02
N LEU A 6 20.19 -27.39 -1.05
CA LEU A 6 20.04 -28.44 -2.09
C LEU A 6 21.34 -28.60 -2.89
N CYS A 7 21.96 -27.49 -3.28
CA CYS A 7 23.22 -27.54 -4.05
C CYS A 7 24.39 -28.08 -3.23
N ASP A 8 24.38 -27.98 -1.92
CA ASP A 8 25.43 -28.53 -1.03
C ASP A 8 25.26 -30.04 -0.78
N ARG A 9 24.14 -30.64 -1.18
CA ARG A 9 23.88 -32.07 -0.97
C ARG A 9 24.55 -32.93 -2.05
N PRO A 10 25.24 -34.01 -1.69
CA PRO A 10 25.94 -34.90 -2.62
C PRO A 10 24.99 -35.82 -3.42
N ASP A 11 23.73 -35.96 -3.00
CA ASP A 11 22.67 -36.75 -3.63
C ASP A 11 21.76 -35.93 -4.54
N VAL A 12 22.03 -34.64 -4.74
CA VAL A 12 21.28 -33.74 -5.61
C VAL A 12 22.09 -33.42 -6.87
N ASP A 13 21.48 -33.64 -8.02
CA ASP A 13 22.01 -33.17 -9.29
C ASP A 13 21.70 -31.69 -9.48
N GLN A 14 22.73 -30.86 -9.33
CA GLN A 14 22.59 -29.40 -9.38
C GLN A 14 22.15 -28.88 -10.76
N GLU A 15 22.38 -29.63 -11.85
CA GLU A 15 21.97 -29.25 -13.20
C GLU A 15 20.51 -29.61 -13.49
N ARG A 16 19.88 -30.38 -12.60
CA ARG A 16 18.49 -30.88 -12.77
C ARG A 16 17.58 -30.49 -11.61
N ILE A 17 17.75 -29.29 -11.08
CA ILE A 17 16.85 -28.73 -10.07
C ILE A 17 15.65 -28.10 -10.77
N ALA A 18 14.45 -28.61 -10.51
CA ALA A 18 13.19 -28.04 -10.98
C ALA A 18 12.46 -27.32 -9.85
N CYS A 19 11.68 -26.28 -10.21
CA CYS A 19 10.75 -25.63 -9.31
C CYS A 19 9.32 -25.75 -9.84
N ALA A 20 8.42 -26.28 -9.01
CA ALA A 20 7.02 -26.43 -9.33
C ALA A 20 6.15 -26.07 -8.14
N GLY A 21 4.95 -25.54 -8.39
CA GLY A 21 4.00 -25.24 -7.35
C GLY A 21 2.71 -24.66 -7.90
N CYS A 22 1.66 -24.74 -7.10
CA CYS A 22 0.33 -24.26 -7.43
C CYS A 22 -0.07 -23.08 -6.55
N SER A 23 -0.80 -22.11 -7.10
CA SER A 23 -1.28 -20.93 -6.35
C SER A 23 -0.11 -20.15 -5.74
N GLY A 24 -0.04 -19.97 -4.42
CA GLY A 24 1.14 -19.38 -3.76
C GLY A 24 2.44 -20.10 -4.08
N GLY A 25 2.41 -21.44 -4.25
CA GLY A 25 3.55 -22.21 -4.77
C GLY A 25 3.89 -21.86 -6.22
N GLY A 26 2.90 -21.56 -7.05
CA GLY A 26 3.09 -21.05 -8.42
C GLY A 26 3.74 -19.67 -8.43
N ALA A 27 3.35 -18.79 -7.50
CA ALA A 27 3.98 -17.49 -7.29
C ALA A 27 5.48 -17.65 -6.97
N ILE A 28 5.79 -18.46 -5.95
CA ILE A 28 7.18 -18.73 -5.57
C ILE A 28 7.97 -19.36 -6.73
N THR A 29 7.36 -20.27 -7.47
CA THR A 29 7.99 -20.86 -8.65
C THR A 29 8.39 -19.82 -9.69
N ASN A 30 7.48 -18.87 -9.99
CA ASN A 30 7.76 -17.80 -10.93
C ASN A 30 8.87 -16.87 -10.42
N TYR A 31 8.77 -16.38 -9.19
CA TYR A 31 9.78 -15.46 -8.63
C TYR A 31 11.14 -16.14 -8.50
N LEU A 32 11.19 -17.33 -7.91
CA LEU A 32 12.45 -18.03 -7.69
C LEU A 32 13.14 -18.36 -9.01
N SER A 33 12.38 -18.87 -9.99
CA SER A 33 12.95 -19.22 -11.29
C SER A 33 13.37 -17.99 -12.10
N ALA A 34 12.69 -16.83 -11.91
CA ALA A 34 13.10 -15.59 -12.55
C ALA A 34 14.39 -15.00 -11.95
N LEU A 35 14.66 -15.25 -10.67
CA LEU A 35 15.73 -14.59 -9.90
C LEU A 35 16.96 -15.49 -9.67
N ASP A 36 16.84 -16.81 -9.89
CA ASP A 36 17.92 -17.76 -9.62
C ASP A 36 18.10 -18.76 -10.79
N ASP A 37 19.23 -18.66 -11.45
CA ASP A 37 19.55 -19.47 -12.65
C ASP A 37 19.84 -20.94 -12.35
N ARG A 38 19.98 -21.32 -11.08
CA ARG A 38 20.15 -22.72 -10.65
C ARG A 38 18.86 -23.54 -10.85
N ILE A 39 17.71 -22.88 -10.99
CA ILE A 39 16.46 -23.55 -11.37
C ILE A 39 16.52 -23.87 -12.87
N ALA A 40 16.76 -25.12 -13.19
CA ALA A 40 16.90 -25.58 -14.56
C ALA A 40 15.56 -25.68 -15.31
N LEU A 41 14.43 -25.86 -14.59
CA LEU A 41 13.10 -26.03 -15.15
C LEU A 41 12.03 -25.47 -14.23
N ALA A 42 11.01 -24.78 -14.77
CA ALA A 42 9.96 -24.15 -13.98
C ALA A 42 8.55 -24.62 -14.39
N VAL A 43 7.69 -24.92 -13.41
CA VAL A 43 6.27 -25.27 -13.63
C VAL A 43 5.36 -24.46 -12.72
N PRO A 44 5.15 -23.15 -13.00
CA PRO A 44 4.15 -22.36 -12.29
C PRO A 44 2.74 -22.82 -12.65
N THR A 45 1.95 -23.20 -11.63
CA THR A 45 0.60 -23.73 -11.79
C THR A 45 -0.41 -22.78 -11.14
N SER A 46 -1.51 -22.46 -11.83
CA SER A 46 -2.65 -21.68 -11.32
C SER A 46 -2.24 -20.42 -10.56
N TRP A 47 -1.36 -19.63 -11.13
CA TRP A 47 -0.93 -18.35 -10.56
C TRP A 47 -0.67 -17.28 -11.62
N ILE A 48 -0.44 -17.67 -12.87
CA ILE A 48 -0.12 -16.72 -13.92
C ILE A 48 -1.39 -16.03 -14.41
N ALA A 49 -1.39 -14.71 -14.38
CA ALA A 49 -2.47 -13.89 -14.94
C ALA A 49 -1.91 -12.57 -15.47
N GLU A 50 -2.63 -11.97 -16.40
CA GLU A 50 -2.31 -10.59 -16.83
C GLU A 50 -2.38 -9.63 -15.64
N SER A 51 -1.50 -8.64 -15.62
CA SER A 51 -1.43 -7.63 -14.56
C SER A 51 -2.77 -6.93 -14.30
N THR A 52 -3.60 -6.78 -15.34
CA THR A 52 -4.94 -6.20 -15.25
C THR A 52 -5.90 -7.04 -14.39
N LEU A 53 -5.80 -8.37 -14.45
CA LEU A 53 -6.60 -9.28 -13.61
C LEU A 53 -6.10 -9.33 -12.18
N LEU A 54 -4.80 -9.18 -11.97
CA LEU A 54 -4.23 -9.06 -10.64
C LEU A 54 -4.75 -7.81 -9.90
N THR A 55 -5.28 -6.85 -10.60
CA THR A 55 -5.87 -5.63 -10.03
C THR A 55 -7.38 -5.72 -9.77
N ASP A 56 -8.05 -6.81 -10.15
CA ASP A 56 -9.48 -6.97 -9.86
C ASP A 56 -9.74 -7.35 -8.40
N ASP A 57 -10.87 -6.93 -7.82
CA ASP A 57 -11.21 -7.12 -6.40
C ASP A 57 -11.61 -8.56 -6.04
N SER A 58 -11.50 -9.47 -6.98
CA SER A 58 -11.91 -10.87 -6.87
C SER A 58 -10.99 -11.76 -6.01
N GLY A 59 -10.45 -11.23 -4.93
CA GLY A 59 -9.94 -12.08 -3.84
C GLY A 59 -8.52 -12.62 -3.98
N LEU A 60 -7.65 -12.01 -4.75
CA LEU A 60 -6.28 -12.44 -4.87
C LEU A 60 -5.47 -12.41 -3.58
N HIS A 61 -4.59 -13.35 -3.47
CA HIS A 61 -3.79 -13.68 -2.31
C HIS A 61 -2.70 -12.67 -2.00
N THR A 62 -2.35 -12.52 -0.74
CA THR A 62 -1.36 -11.57 -0.25
C THR A 62 0.04 -11.76 -0.84
N GLU A 63 0.37 -12.97 -1.28
CA GLU A 63 1.62 -13.29 -1.98
C GLU A 63 1.79 -12.59 -3.34
N SER A 64 0.70 -12.05 -3.89
CA SER A 64 0.74 -11.24 -5.11
C SER A 64 0.98 -9.74 -4.82
N TRP A 65 1.05 -9.33 -3.57
CA TRP A 65 1.13 -7.92 -3.16
C TRP A 65 2.56 -7.38 -3.21
N PHE A 66 3.21 -7.50 -4.34
CA PHE A 66 4.50 -6.85 -4.54
C PHE A 66 4.30 -5.42 -5.02
N THR A 67 4.86 -4.48 -4.26
CA THR A 67 4.84 -3.07 -4.63
C THR A 67 5.49 -2.89 -6.00
N GLY A 68 4.74 -2.32 -6.92
CA GLY A 68 5.21 -2.04 -8.26
C GLY A 68 5.09 -3.17 -9.27
N LEU A 69 4.54 -4.34 -8.92
CA LEU A 69 4.35 -5.46 -9.86
C LEU A 69 3.52 -5.07 -11.09
N CYS A 70 2.52 -4.21 -10.89
CA CYS A 70 1.63 -3.70 -11.95
C CYS A 70 1.89 -2.20 -12.27
N ASP A 71 3.01 -1.64 -11.84
CA ASP A 71 3.43 -0.31 -12.25
C ASP A 71 3.67 -0.30 -13.77
N PRO A 72 3.27 0.73 -14.52
CA PRO A 72 3.59 0.85 -15.94
C PRO A 72 5.08 0.78 -16.26
N HIS A 73 5.93 1.02 -15.26
CA HIS A 73 7.40 0.92 -15.35
C HIS A 73 7.97 -0.28 -14.56
N GLY A 74 7.12 -1.06 -13.90
CA GLY A 74 7.50 -2.25 -13.14
C GLY A 74 7.37 -3.53 -13.97
N PRO A 75 7.97 -4.64 -13.49
CA PRO A 75 7.82 -5.92 -14.15
C PRO A 75 6.40 -6.46 -13.93
N GLY A 76 5.65 -6.63 -15.01
CA GLY A 76 4.44 -7.45 -14.98
C GLY A 76 4.76 -8.94 -14.79
N THR A 77 3.74 -9.74 -14.51
CA THR A 77 3.89 -11.21 -14.36
C THR A 77 4.48 -11.88 -15.60
N ASP A 78 4.11 -11.42 -16.77
CA ASP A 78 4.65 -11.88 -18.07
C ASP A 78 6.14 -11.52 -18.24
N GLN A 79 6.57 -10.36 -17.76
CA GLN A 79 7.98 -9.97 -17.79
C GLN A 79 8.83 -10.81 -16.82
N LEU A 80 8.28 -11.19 -15.66
CA LEU A 80 8.95 -12.13 -14.75
C LEU A 80 9.09 -13.50 -15.40
N LEU A 81 8.06 -14.01 -16.09
CA LEU A 81 8.15 -15.23 -16.87
C LEU A 81 9.21 -15.13 -17.98
N ALA A 82 9.36 -13.98 -18.60
CA ALA A 82 10.37 -13.74 -19.61
C ALA A 82 11.80 -13.90 -19.07
N CYS A 83 12.05 -13.60 -17.80
CA CYS A 83 13.35 -13.81 -17.16
C CYS A 83 13.72 -15.30 -17.02
N ILE A 84 12.78 -16.24 -17.16
CA ILE A 84 13.06 -17.68 -17.13
C ILE A 84 13.62 -18.16 -18.46
N CYS A 85 13.27 -17.49 -19.56
CA CYS A 85 13.76 -17.85 -20.90
C CYS A 85 15.30 -17.81 -20.97
N PRO A 86 15.98 -18.80 -21.62
CA PRO A 86 15.44 -19.85 -22.50
C PRO A 86 15.18 -21.20 -21.80
N ARG A 87 15.23 -21.27 -20.47
CA ARG A 87 15.06 -22.50 -19.70
C ARG A 87 13.66 -23.12 -19.90
N PRO A 88 13.53 -24.47 -19.81
CA PRO A 88 12.24 -25.14 -19.93
C PRO A 88 11.20 -24.60 -18.94
N MET A 89 10.00 -24.29 -19.46
CA MET A 89 8.89 -23.81 -18.65
C MET A 89 7.57 -24.40 -19.11
N LEU A 90 6.80 -24.97 -18.17
CA LEU A 90 5.42 -25.36 -18.37
C LEU A 90 4.49 -24.43 -17.60
N ILE A 91 3.72 -23.62 -18.29
CA ILE A 91 2.61 -22.88 -17.69
C ILE A 91 1.42 -23.84 -17.59
N LEU A 92 1.02 -24.16 -16.36
CA LEU A 92 0.00 -25.16 -16.10
C LEU A 92 -1.23 -24.51 -15.46
N GLY A 93 -2.40 -24.74 -16.05
CA GLY A 93 -3.68 -24.17 -15.61
C GLY A 93 -4.72 -25.22 -15.30
N ASN A 94 -5.76 -24.81 -14.61
CA ASN A 94 -6.96 -25.58 -14.31
C ASN A 94 -8.16 -24.98 -15.05
N GLN A 95 -8.93 -25.79 -15.78
CA GLN A 95 -10.03 -25.34 -16.66
C GLN A 95 -11.17 -24.65 -15.92
N LEU A 96 -11.41 -25.09 -14.68
CA LEU A 96 -12.47 -24.60 -13.80
C LEU A 96 -11.93 -23.65 -12.71
N ASP A 97 -10.76 -23.07 -12.94
CA ASP A 97 -10.14 -22.12 -12.02
C ASP A 97 -10.84 -20.76 -12.10
N SER A 98 -11.50 -20.36 -11.03
CA SER A 98 -12.17 -19.06 -10.93
C SER A 98 -11.22 -17.93 -10.46
N GLU A 99 -10.07 -18.29 -9.88
CA GLU A 99 -9.11 -17.32 -9.36
C GLU A 99 -8.10 -16.91 -10.43
N PHE A 100 -7.66 -17.89 -11.26
CA PHE A 100 -6.73 -17.68 -12.36
C PHE A 100 -7.34 -18.20 -13.67
N PRO A 101 -8.17 -17.40 -14.34
CA PRO A 101 -8.89 -17.84 -15.55
C PRO A 101 -7.96 -18.33 -16.65
N PRO A 102 -8.27 -19.51 -17.25
CA PRO A 102 -7.43 -20.13 -18.28
C PRO A 102 -7.11 -19.22 -19.45
N GLU A 103 -8.05 -18.36 -19.83
CA GLU A 103 -7.88 -17.43 -20.96
C GLU A 103 -6.78 -16.40 -20.68
N SER A 104 -6.67 -15.95 -19.44
CA SER A 104 -5.62 -15.01 -19.02
C SER A 104 -4.25 -15.67 -19.01
N MET A 105 -4.16 -16.89 -18.46
CA MET A 105 -2.93 -17.68 -18.49
C MET A 105 -2.49 -17.97 -19.92
N HIS A 106 -3.43 -18.32 -20.80
CA HIS A 106 -3.15 -18.56 -22.21
C HIS A 106 -2.67 -17.29 -22.95
N ARG A 107 -3.17 -16.09 -22.60
CA ARG A 107 -2.66 -14.84 -23.17
C ARG A 107 -1.22 -14.57 -22.73
N CYS A 108 -0.89 -14.78 -21.45
CA CYS A 108 0.48 -14.71 -20.98
C CYS A 108 1.38 -15.69 -21.70
N TYR A 109 0.97 -16.96 -21.84
CA TYR A 109 1.70 -17.96 -22.60
C TYR A 109 1.98 -17.51 -24.06
N ARG A 110 0.98 -16.96 -24.75
CA ARG A 110 1.17 -16.47 -26.13
C ARG A 110 2.22 -15.37 -26.23
N THR A 111 2.30 -14.49 -25.25
CA THR A 111 3.32 -13.43 -25.20
C THR A 111 4.71 -14.06 -25.00
N ILE A 112 4.83 -14.95 -24.04
CA ILE A 112 6.10 -15.59 -23.69
C ILE A 112 6.56 -16.55 -24.80
N SER A 113 5.66 -17.32 -25.41
CA SER A 113 5.96 -18.23 -26.51
C SER A 113 6.58 -17.49 -27.71
N LYS A 114 6.15 -16.26 -28.01
CA LYS A 114 6.78 -15.44 -29.05
C LYS A 114 8.24 -15.10 -28.70
N LEU A 115 8.51 -14.74 -27.44
CA LEU A 115 9.86 -14.46 -26.98
C LEU A 115 10.77 -15.69 -27.10
N TYR A 116 10.29 -16.87 -26.63
CA TYR A 116 11.03 -18.12 -26.78
C TYR A 116 11.33 -18.44 -28.26
N GLY A 117 10.35 -18.17 -29.14
CA GLY A 117 10.55 -18.34 -30.58
C GLY A 117 11.61 -17.39 -31.14
N GLN A 118 11.61 -16.13 -30.76
CA GLN A 118 12.61 -15.15 -31.18
C GLN A 118 14.03 -15.48 -30.71
N LEU A 119 14.15 -16.15 -29.56
CA LEU A 119 15.43 -16.60 -29.01
C LEU A 119 15.83 -18.02 -29.45
N GLY A 120 15.11 -18.61 -30.41
CA GLY A 120 15.42 -19.94 -30.95
C GLY A 120 15.05 -21.09 -30.00
N SER A 121 14.26 -20.85 -28.98
CA SER A 121 13.94 -21.81 -27.89
C SER A 121 12.45 -22.18 -27.85
N ALA A 122 11.74 -22.11 -28.97
CA ALA A 122 10.28 -22.31 -29.05
C ALA A 122 9.79 -23.62 -28.41
N GLY A 123 10.59 -24.71 -28.50
CA GLY A 123 10.26 -26.01 -27.91
C GLY A 123 10.43 -26.10 -26.39
N GLN A 124 10.94 -25.05 -25.73
CA GLN A 124 11.23 -25.05 -24.32
C GLN A 124 10.05 -24.49 -23.46
N VAL A 125 9.02 -23.92 -24.08
CA VAL A 125 7.85 -23.42 -23.35
C VAL A 125 6.58 -24.13 -23.81
N GLU A 126 5.80 -24.62 -22.84
CA GLU A 126 4.52 -25.29 -23.09
C GLU A 126 3.42 -24.65 -22.21
N TYR A 127 2.17 -24.76 -22.69
CA TYR A 127 0.97 -24.48 -21.92
C TYR A 127 0.09 -25.71 -21.90
N ARG A 128 -0.37 -26.07 -20.71
CA ARG A 128 -1.38 -27.14 -20.52
C ARG A 128 -2.48 -26.64 -19.60
N ASN A 129 -3.66 -27.17 -19.81
CA ASN A 129 -4.83 -26.82 -19.03
C ASN A 129 -5.62 -28.10 -18.74
N VAL A 130 -5.69 -28.48 -17.46
CA VAL A 130 -6.34 -29.71 -17.01
C VAL A 130 -7.77 -29.47 -16.57
N PRO A 131 -8.71 -30.47 -16.70
CA PRO A 131 -10.13 -30.28 -16.45
C PRO A 131 -10.48 -30.31 -14.96
N THR A 132 -9.78 -29.52 -14.14
CA THR A 132 -9.94 -29.47 -12.68
C THR A 132 -10.20 -28.05 -12.18
N ARG A 133 -10.56 -27.93 -10.90
CA ARG A 133 -10.68 -26.65 -10.17
C ARG A 133 -9.30 -26.19 -9.71
N HIS A 134 -9.26 -24.97 -9.12
CA HIS A 134 -8.05 -24.45 -8.47
C HIS A 134 -7.40 -25.49 -7.56
N GLY A 135 -6.12 -25.81 -7.76
CA GLY A 135 -5.39 -26.80 -6.97
C GLY A 135 -4.34 -27.56 -7.79
N PHE A 136 -3.53 -28.38 -7.11
CA PHE A 136 -2.48 -29.19 -7.70
C PHE A 136 -2.91 -30.68 -7.74
N TRP A 137 -3.91 -30.96 -8.54
CA TRP A 137 -4.56 -32.26 -8.69
C TRP A 137 -3.69 -33.29 -9.40
N PRO A 138 -4.00 -34.60 -9.32
CA PRO A 138 -3.24 -35.64 -10.00
C PRO A 138 -3.05 -35.39 -11.50
N GLU A 139 -4.08 -34.88 -12.18
CA GLU A 139 -4.02 -34.54 -13.61
C GLU A 139 -2.95 -33.46 -13.89
N ALA A 140 -2.85 -32.47 -13.01
CA ALA A 140 -1.84 -31.42 -13.11
C ALA A 140 -0.43 -31.96 -12.81
N ARG A 141 -0.31 -32.86 -11.82
CA ARG A 141 0.96 -33.50 -11.48
C ARG A 141 1.44 -34.46 -12.56
N SER A 142 0.53 -35.18 -13.23
CA SER A 142 0.88 -36.00 -14.39
C SER A 142 1.49 -35.18 -15.54
N GLU A 143 0.95 -33.97 -15.81
CA GLU A 143 1.56 -33.06 -16.77
C GLU A 143 2.92 -32.54 -16.34
N LEU A 144 3.11 -32.26 -15.04
CA LEU A 144 4.42 -31.93 -14.47
C LEU A 144 5.42 -33.08 -14.70
N TYR A 145 5.05 -34.33 -14.35
CA TYR A 145 5.95 -35.49 -14.53
C TYR A 145 6.27 -35.72 -15.98
N ARG A 146 5.29 -35.62 -16.87
CA ARG A 146 5.52 -35.68 -18.33
C ARG A 146 6.55 -34.65 -18.78
N PHE A 147 6.45 -33.41 -18.28
CA PHE A 147 7.36 -32.35 -18.67
C PHE A 147 8.76 -32.53 -18.08
N LEU A 148 8.88 -32.99 -16.83
CA LEU A 148 10.17 -33.39 -16.24
C LEU A 148 10.83 -34.53 -17.01
N ASN A 149 10.09 -35.58 -17.32
CA ASN A 149 10.58 -36.73 -18.08
C ASN A 149 11.15 -36.28 -19.41
N LYS A 150 10.44 -35.42 -20.14
CA LYS A 150 10.86 -34.87 -21.42
C LYS A 150 12.18 -34.11 -21.35
N HIS A 151 12.33 -33.22 -20.36
CA HIS A 151 13.46 -32.28 -20.32
C HIS A 151 14.66 -32.77 -19.53
N PHE A 152 14.45 -33.69 -18.61
CA PHE A 152 15.53 -34.34 -17.85
C PHE A 152 15.86 -35.75 -18.35
N GLU A 153 15.24 -36.16 -19.46
CA GLU A 153 15.48 -37.47 -20.09
C GLU A 153 15.24 -38.63 -19.10
N ILE A 154 14.15 -38.53 -18.32
CA ILE A 154 13.74 -39.53 -17.34
C ILE A 154 12.73 -40.48 -18.00
N ASP A 155 12.97 -41.78 -17.93
CA ASP A 155 12.05 -42.82 -18.44
C ASP A 155 11.21 -43.39 -17.27
N GLN A 156 10.20 -42.61 -16.86
CA GLN A 156 9.28 -43.01 -15.80
C GLN A 156 7.82 -42.79 -16.22
N ASP A 157 6.90 -43.53 -15.61
CA ASP A 157 5.46 -43.28 -15.80
C ASP A 157 5.09 -41.91 -15.25
N SER A 158 4.27 -41.18 -15.97
CA SER A 158 3.75 -39.88 -15.57
C SER A 158 2.46 -40.00 -14.73
N ASN A 159 1.92 -41.18 -14.57
CA ASN A 159 0.77 -41.45 -13.72
C ASN A 159 1.22 -41.72 -12.28
N GLU A 160 0.49 -41.18 -11.34
CA GLU A 160 0.74 -41.46 -9.93
C GLU A 160 0.18 -42.82 -9.52
N GLU A 161 0.99 -43.58 -8.79
CA GLU A 161 0.48 -44.72 -8.05
C GLU A 161 -0.34 -44.24 -6.87
N HIS A 162 -1.29 -45.06 -6.41
CA HIS A 162 -2.05 -44.77 -5.20
C HIS A 162 -1.11 -44.85 -4.00
N VAL A 163 -1.01 -43.74 -3.25
CA VAL A 163 -0.21 -43.64 -2.05
C VAL A 163 -1.13 -43.36 -0.87
N GLU A 164 -1.07 -44.20 0.16
CA GLU A 164 -1.75 -43.91 1.43
C GLU A 164 -1.01 -42.76 2.15
N PRO A 165 -1.72 -41.69 2.53
CA PRO A 165 -1.09 -40.59 3.28
C PRO A 165 -0.59 -41.08 4.65
N GLU A 166 0.56 -40.59 5.07
CA GLU A 166 1.00 -40.76 6.45
C GLU A 166 0.06 -40.06 7.45
N LEU A 167 0.02 -40.57 8.67
CA LEU A 167 -0.71 -39.92 9.76
C LEU A 167 -0.13 -38.52 10.03
N GLU A 168 -0.98 -37.55 10.30
CA GLU A 168 -0.56 -36.17 10.52
C GLU A 168 0.49 -36.05 11.64
N GLU A 169 0.30 -36.80 12.72
CA GLU A 169 1.22 -36.80 13.86
C GLU A 169 2.61 -37.33 13.51
N THR A 170 2.71 -38.25 12.53
CA THR A 170 3.99 -38.76 12.02
C THR A 170 4.78 -37.69 11.29
N LEU A 171 4.09 -36.72 10.71
CA LEU A 171 4.67 -35.62 9.93
C LEU A 171 5.04 -34.40 10.77
N PHE A 172 4.70 -34.38 12.05
CA PHE A 172 5.03 -33.26 12.95
C PHE A 172 6.53 -33.07 13.10
N CYS A 173 7.03 -31.90 12.68
CA CYS A 173 8.43 -31.50 12.87
C CYS A 173 8.67 -30.80 14.22
N ALA A 174 7.61 -30.57 14.99
CA ALA A 174 7.66 -29.83 16.25
C ALA A 174 6.68 -30.43 17.26
N PRO A 175 6.92 -30.28 18.59
CA PRO A 175 5.97 -30.73 19.61
C PRO A 175 4.55 -30.21 19.34
N ASN A 176 3.58 -31.11 19.32
CA ASN A 176 2.17 -30.79 19.04
C ASN A 176 1.94 -30.06 17.71
N GLY A 177 2.79 -30.28 16.70
CA GLY A 177 2.66 -29.68 15.37
C GLY A 177 2.89 -28.17 15.33
N GLN A 178 3.35 -27.54 16.40
CA GLN A 178 3.47 -26.09 16.50
C GLN A 178 4.93 -25.65 16.66
N VAL A 179 5.53 -25.11 15.62
CA VAL A 179 6.92 -24.61 15.63
C VAL A 179 7.13 -23.54 16.71
N ARG A 180 6.15 -22.70 16.99
CA ARG A 180 6.23 -21.68 18.05
C ARG A 180 6.46 -22.27 19.46
N ASN A 181 6.19 -23.57 19.66
CA ASN A 181 6.42 -24.25 20.93
C ASN A 181 7.88 -24.74 21.08
N ILE A 182 8.71 -24.61 20.05
CA ILE A 182 10.16 -24.90 20.13
C ILE A 182 10.84 -23.72 20.83
N SER A 183 11.64 -24.01 21.84
CA SER A 183 12.41 -22.98 22.54
C SER A 183 13.33 -22.23 21.56
N GLY A 184 13.28 -20.89 21.60
CA GLY A 184 14.04 -20.03 20.72
C GLY A 184 13.44 -19.82 19.32
N SER A 185 12.28 -20.42 19.01
CA SER A 185 11.58 -20.14 17.75
C SER A 185 11.12 -18.70 17.70
N GLN A 186 11.14 -18.12 16.50
CA GLN A 186 10.66 -16.78 16.25
C GLN A 186 9.44 -16.83 15.34
N THR A 187 8.47 -15.99 15.63
CA THR A 187 7.30 -15.76 14.76
C THR A 187 7.54 -14.59 13.85
N VAL A 188 6.76 -14.45 12.76
CA VAL A 188 6.79 -13.25 11.92
C VAL A 188 6.54 -11.99 12.76
N HIS A 189 5.67 -12.08 13.77
CA HIS A 189 5.41 -10.98 14.70
C HIS A 189 6.67 -10.56 15.45
N THR A 190 7.42 -11.51 16.07
CA THR A 190 8.67 -11.19 16.77
C THR A 190 9.76 -10.67 15.85
N LEU A 191 9.86 -11.19 14.62
CA LEU A 191 10.79 -10.67 13.62
C LEU A 191 10.44 -9.24 13.20
N ASN A 192 9.15 -8.95 13.01
CA ASN A 192 8.69 -7.60 12.71
C ASN A 192 8.99 -6.63 13.87
N GLN A 193 8.82 -7.05 15.13
CA GLN A 193 9.17 -6.22 16.28
C GLN A 193 10.68 -5.91 16.33
N ILE A 194 11.54 -6.89 16.05
CA ILE A 194 12.99 -6.67 15.95
C ILE A 194 13.30 -5.63 14.87
N ALA A 195 12.78 -5.83 13.67
CA ALA A 195 12.97 -4.90 12.55
C ALA A 195 12.46 -3.48 12.86
N MET A 196 11.32 -3.36 13.55
CA MET A 196 10.79 -2.05 13.96
C MET A 196 11.67 -1.35 14.99
N ASN A 197 12.20 -2.08 15.97
CA ASN A 197 13.12 -1.53 16.96
C ASN A 197 14.42 -1.01 16.30
N GLU A 198 14.94 -1.72 15.30
CA GLU A 198 16.08 -1.25 14.51
C GLU A 198 15.74 0.05 13.77
N LEU A 199 14.60 0.07 13.07
CA LEU A 199 14.10 1.27 12.37
C LEU A 199 13.80 2.43 13.32
N ALA A 200 13.32 2.16 14.54
CA ALA A 200 13.10 3.20 15.55
C ALA A 200 14.42 3.91 15.90
N THR A 201 15.52 3.18 16.00
CA THR A 201 16.84 3.74 16.27
C THR A 201 17.28 4.75 15.21
N ASP A 202 17.01 4.48 13.93
CA ASP A 202 17.31 5.41 12.83
C ASP A 202 16.47 6.70 12.91
N ARG A 203 15.26 6.61 13.44
CA ARG A 203 14.39 7.78 13.64
C ARG A 203 14.84 8.66 14.80
N LEU A 204 15.56 8.11 15.78
CA LEU A 204 16.06 8.88 16.93
C LEU A 204 17.02 10.02 16.52
N VAL A 205 17.62 9.97 15.37
CA VAL A 205 18.44 11.06 14.83
C VAL A 205 17.67 12.37 14.78
N LEU A 206 16.35 12.31 14.52
CA LEU A 206 15.48 13.48 14.48
C LEU A 206 15.36 14.19 15.83
N HIS A 207 15.54 13.49 16.94
CA HIS A 207 15.55 14.07 18.28
C HIS A 207 16.83 14.84 18.60
N ARG A 208 17.94 14.50 17.95
CA ARG A 208 19.30 14.99 18.24
C ARG A 208 19.72 16.19 17.39
N ILE A 209 19.04 16.45 16.26
CA ILE A 209 19.36 17.56 15.36
C ILE A 209 18.58 18.82 15.71
N SER A 210 19.08 19.97 15.24
CA SER A 210 18.43 21.27 15.52
C SER A 210 17.01 21.34 14.92
N PRO A 211 16.08 22.13 15.50
CA PRO A 211 14.71 22.23 15.05
C PRO A 211 14.54 22.55 13.55
N LYS A 212 15.36 23.47 13.03
CA LYS A 212 15.34 23.82 11.59
C LYS A 212 15.74 22.63 10.72
N ARG A 213 16.82 21.93 11.09
CA ARG A 213 17.27 20.73 10.37
C ARG A 213 16.28 19.58 10.49
N ARG A 214 15.61 19.48 11.62
CA ARG A 214 14.57 18.46 11.90
C ARG A 214 13.40 18.62 10.94
N ALA A 215 12.83 19.81 10.83
CA ALA A 215 11.73 20.10 9.91
C ALA A 215 12.12 19.78 8.47
N ALA A 216 13.28 20.25 8.00
CA ALA A 216 13.77 19.97 6.67
C ALA A 216 14.03 18.46 6.42
N ALA A 217 14.54 17.74 7.42
CA ALA A 217 14.74 16.30 7.34
C ALA A 217 13.41 15.53 7.20
N VAL A 218 12.38 15.92 7.95
CA VAL A 218 11.04 15.31 7.81
C VAL A 218 10.46 15.59 6.43
N GLN A 219 10.51 16.82 5.95
CA GLN A 219 10.07 17.18 4.61
C GLN A 219 10.80 16.36 3.53
N SER A 220 12.13 16.24 3.61
CA SER A 220 12.93 15.45 2.68
C SER A 220 12.51 13.98 2.70
N ARG A 221 12.27 13.39 3.87
CA ARG A 221 11.83 12.00 4.02
C ARG A 221 10.42 11.77 3.44
N VAL A 222 9.52 12.73 3.56
CA VAL A 222 8.20 12.69 2.90
C VAL A 222 8.38 12.72 1.38
N ILE A 223 9.20 13.65 0.86
CA ILE A 223 9.45 13.79 -0.59
C ILE A 223 10.08 12.53 -1.19
N GLN A 224 11.04 11.89 -0.50
CA GLN A 224 11.71 10.68 -0.98
C GLN A 224 10.77 9.49 -1.22
N ARG A 225 9.61 9.47 -0.55
CA ARG A 225 8.56 8.45 -0.75
C ARG A 225 7.63 8.76 -1.93
N MET A 226 7.89 9.82 -2.66
CA MET A 226 7.03 10.26 -3.75
C MET A 226 7.62 9.96 -5.11
N SER A 227 6.71 9.83 -6.09
CA SER A 227 7.12 9.96 -7.49
C SER A 227 7.58 11.40 -7.76
N PRO A 228 8.70 11.60 -8.47
CA PRO A 228 9.21 12.94 -8.80
C PRO A 228 8.21 13.84 -9.54
N ASP A 229 7.28 13.25 -10.29
CA ASP A 229 6.28 13.98 -11.06
C ASP A 229 5.09 14.48 -10.24
N ALA A 230 4.91 13.93 -9.06
CA ALA A 230 3.80 14.31 -8.17
C ALA A 230 3.84 15.79 -7.75
N LEU A 231 5.03 16.38 -7.65
CA LEU A 231 5.24 17.79 -7.28
C LEU A 231 5.01 18.79 -8.41
N LYS A 232 5.04 18.32 -9.65
CA LYS A 232 4.97 19.19 -10.85
C LYS A 232 3.56 19.30 -11.43
N TRP A 233 2.63 18.50 -10.90
CA TRP A 233 1.27 18.43 -11.43
C TRP A 233 0.48 19.70 -11.07
N ASN A 234 -0.29 20.21 -12.05
CA ASN A 234 -1.24 21.30 -11.86
C ASN A 234 -2.63 20.81 -12.20
N PRO A 235 -3.59 20.82 -11.25
CA PRO A 235 -4.93 20.26 -11.45
C PRO A 235 -5.67 20.97 -12.59
N LYS A 236 -6.34 20.18 -13.45
CA LYS A 236 -7.15 20.66 -14.54
C LYS A 236 -8.62 20.39 -14.23
N ILE A 237 -9.46 21.41 -14.41
CA ILE A 237 -10.91 21.27 -14.31
C ILE A 237 -11.42 20.97 -15.71
N HIS A 238 -12.03 19.80 -15.91
CA HIS A 238 -12.65 19.40 -17.18
C HIS A 238 -14.11 19.84 -17.26
N GLU A 239 -14.81 19.82 -16.12
CA GLU A 239 -16.24 20.15 -16.06
C GLU A 239 -16.56 20.78 -14.70
N ALA A 240 -17.52 21.68 -14.68
CA ALA A 240 -18.07 22.28 -13.47
C ALA A 240 -19.61 22.32 -13.55
N ILE A 241 -20.27 21.68 -12.59
CA ILE A 241 -21.73 21.58 -12.48
C ILE A 241 -22.16 22.34 -11.24
N THR A 242 -23.11 23.28 -11.39
CA THR A 242 -23.75 24.00 -10.28
C THR A 242 -24.99 23.25 -9.84
N LEU A 243 -24.99 22.72 -8.63
CA LEU A 243 -26.12 22.01 -8.03
C LEU A 243 -27.05 22.94 -7.25
N SER A 244 -26.47 23.97 -6.61
CA SER A 244 -27.20 25.06 -5.94
C SER A 244 -26.29 26.29 -5.84
N GLU A 245 -26.81 27.39 -5.28
CA GLU A 245 -26.03 28.61 -5.05
C GLU A 245 -24.79 28.36 -4.21
N ARG A 246 -24.87 27.41 -3.27
CA ARG A 246 -23.80 27.07 -2.32
C ARG A 246 -23.15 25.70 -2.59
N HIS A 247 -23.46 25.02 -3.70
CA HIS A 247 -22.89 23.70 -4.01
C HIS A 247 -22.58 23.56 -5.49
N LYS A 248 -21.30 23.31 -5.78
CA LYS A 248 -20.80 22.98 -7.12
C LYS A 248 -20.03 21.67 -7.09
N GLN A 249 -20.03 20.97 -8.19
CA GLN A 249 -19.17 19.82 -8.42
C GLN A 249 -18.18 20.15 -9.54
N LEU A 250 -16.92 19.80 -9.32
CA LEU A 250 -15.84 19.95 -10.29
C LEU A 250 -15.33 18.57 -10.67
N LEU A 251 -15.26 18.28 -11.97
CA LEU A 251 -14.51 17.12 -12.48
C LEU A 251 -13.07 17.56 -12.65
N VAL A 252 -12.18 17.03 -11.82
CA VAL A 252 -10.77 17.45 -11.71
C VAL A 252 -9.87 16.31 -12.10
N GLU A 253 -8.98 16.54 -13.05
CA GLU A 253 -7.84 15.67 -13.33
C GLU A 253 -6.74 16.01 -12.31
N TYR A 254 -6.46 15.06 -11.41
CA TYR A 254 -5.49 15.24 -10.33
C TYR A 254 -4.14 14.57 -10.61
N GLU A 255 -4.10 13.68 -11.60
CA GLU A 255 -2.93 13.01 -12.15
C GLU A 255 -3.26 12.63 -13.60
N LEU A 256 -2.27 12.49 -14.49
CA LEU A 256 -2.48 12.18 -15.90
C LEU A 256 -3.41 10.95 -16.09
N GLY A 257 -4.56 11.19 -16.69
CA GLY A 257 -5.61 10.18 -16.93
C GLY A 257 -6.46 9.82 -15.70
N PHE A 258 -6.20 10.43 -14.51
CA PHE A 258 -6.98 10.18 -13.30
C PHE A 258 -7.84 11.37 -12.92
N ASN A 259 -9.15 11.17 -12.95
CA ASN A 259 -10.16 12.17 -12.64
C ASN A 259 -10.89 11.86 -11.33
N THR A 260 -11.26 12.89 -10.60
CA THR A 260 -12.14 12.80 -9.44
C THR A 260 -13.18 13.90 -9.45
N VAL A 261 -14.28 13.70 -8.73
CA VAL A 261 -15.26 14.74 -8.45
C VAL A 261 -14.88 15.43 -7.15
N VAL A 262 -14.83 16.73 -7.17
CA VAL A 262 -14.64 17.59 -5.98
C VAL A 262 -15.93 18.37 -5.75
N ASP A 263 -16.61 18.10 -4.64
CA ASP A 263 -17.71 18.94 -4.16
C ASP A 263 -17.12 20.23 -3.56
N VAL A 264 -17.65 21.37 -3.97
CA VAL A 264 -17.32 22.68 -3.42
C VAL A 264 -18.58 23.22 -2.75
N ILE A 265 -18.56 23.27 -1.41
CA ILE A 265 -19.72 23.57 -0.57
C ILE A 265 -19.45 24.86 0.21
N GLY A 266 -20.40 25.77 0.25
CA GLY A 266 -20.32 27.06 0.92
C GLY A 266 -20.25 28.24 -0.03
N ASP A 267 -20.17 29.46 0.53
CA ASP A 267 -20.20 30.70 -0.23
C ASP A 267 -18.83 30.95 -0.88
N GLN A 268 -18.78 30.89 -2.21
CA GLN A 268 -17.56 31.10 -2.98
C GLN A 268 -17.25 32.61 -3.15
N VAL A 269 -17.13 33.31 -2.04
CA VAL A 269 -16.84 34.74 -2.03
C VAL A 269 -15.33 34.96 -2.07
N LYS A 270 -14.87 35.89 -2.91
CA LYS A 270 -13.45 36.25 -2.97
C LYS A 270 -12.98 36.76 -1.62
N GLY A 271 -11.99 36.07 -1.04
CA GLY A 271 -11.45 36.40 0.32
C GLY A 271 -11.97 35.51 1.44
N SER A 272 -13.00 34.65 1.20
CA SER A 272 -13.40 33.62 2.17
C SER A 272 -12.26 32.61 2.41
N ARG A 273 -12.26 31.95 3.59
CA ARG A 273 -11.34 30.87 3.86
C ARG A 273 -11.80 29.60 3.15
N ALA A 274 -10.89 28.94 2.49
CA ALA A 274 -11.12 27.66 1.85
C ALA A 274 -10.55 26.52 2.73
N VAL A 275 -11.32 25.45 2.84
CA VAL A 275 -10.95 24.27 3.61
C VAL A 275 -10.92 23.05 2.67
N VAL A 276 -9.79 22.40 2.53
CA VAL A 276 -9.71 21.08 1.93
C VAL A 276 -10.01 20.05 3.02
N PHE A 277 -11.13 19.37 2.90
CA PHE A 277 -11.58 18.38 3.88
C PHE A 277 -11.44 16.97 3.33
N LEU A 278 -10.66 16.15 4.00
CA LEU A 278 -10.52 14.73 3.71
C LEU A 278 -10.90 13.90 4.96
N SER A 279 -11.68 12.85 4.76
CA SER A 279 -12.04 11.90 5.83
C SER A 279 -11.91 10.47 5.34
N ASP A 280 -11.79 9.55 6.29
CA ASP A 280 -11.78 8.10 6.02
C ASP A 280 -13.20 7.56 5.71
N SER A 281 -14.26 8.34 5.93
CA SER A 281 -15.66 7.99 5.66
C SER A 281 -16.32 8.99 4.74
N ASN A 282 -16.81 8.54 3.58
CA ASN A 282 -17.47 9.41 2.60
C ASN A 282 -18.82 9.97 3.07
N SER A 283 -19.60 9.22 3.85
CA SER A 283 -20.88 9.69 4.37
C SER A 283 -20.70 10.79 5.39
N PHE A 284 -19.82 10.58 6.35
CA PHE A 284 -19.44 11.55 7.38
C PHE A 284 -18.84 12.84 6.77
N SER A 285 -18.05 12.70 5.72
CA SER A 285 -17.40 13.84 5.04
C SER A 285 -18.39 14.91 4.56
N ARG A 286 -19.53 14.52 3.98
CA ARG A 286 -20.53 15.46 3.46
C ARG A 286 -21.24 16.22 4.56
N GLU A 287 -21.58 15.54 5.65
CA GLU A 287 -22.18 16.16 6.83
C GLU A 287 -21.26 17.19 7.43
N CYS A 288 -20.00 16.82 7.67
CA CYS A 288 -18.99 17.74 8.20
C CYS A 288 -18.76 18.95 7.27
N ALA A 289 -18.68 18.73 5.95
CA ALA A 289 -18.49 19.80 4.98
C ALA A 289 -19.65 20.80 5.00
N ALA A 290 -20.89 20.32 5.11
CA ALA A 290 -22.08 21.17 5.23
C ALA A 290 -22.05 22.01 6.51
N ARG A 291 -21.71 21.39 7.66
CA ARG A 291 -21.58 22.09 8.94
C ARG A 291 -20.44 23.12 8.93
N LEU A 292 -19.30 22.80 8.39
CA LEU A 292 -18.18 23.74 8.25
C LEU A 292 -18.52 24.94 7.37
N ALA A 293 -19.37 24.73 6.33
CA ALA A 293 -19.84 25.81 5.49
C ALA A 293 -20.77 26.80 6.21
N GLU A 294 -21.42 26.40 7.32
CA GLU A 294 -22.21 27.31 8.17
C GLU A 294 -21.34 28.36 8.90
N PHE A 295 -20.04 28.07 9.09
CA PHE A 295 -19.05 29.02 9.61
C PHE A 295 -18.48 29.97 8.54
N GLY A 296 -19.13 30.10 7.39
CA GLY A 296 -18.67 30.97 6.29
C GLY A 296 -17.44 30.43 5.55
N LEU A 297 -17.14 29.14 5.68
CA LEU A 297 -16.02 28.48 5.02
C LEU A 297 -16.45 27.93 3.66
N THR A 298 -15.54 27.95 2.67
CA THR A 298 -15.73 27.24 1.40
C THR A 298 -15.00 25.89 1.47
N VAL A 299 -15.74 24.79 1.49
CA VAL A 299 -15.19 23.45 1.68
C VAL A 299 -15.00 22.73 0.35
N TYR A 300 -13.77 22.32 0.06
CA TYR A 300 -13.38 21.46 -1.04
C TYR A 300 -13.34 20.02 -0.54
N LEU A 301 -14.27 19.20 -1.00
CA LEU A 301 -14.44 17.81 -0.60
C LEU A 301 -14.15 16.89 -1.78
N PRO A 302 -12.96 16.32 -1.93
CA PRO A 302 -12.67 15.36 -2.98
C PRO A 302 -13.40 14.04 -2.71
N THR A 303 -14.09 13.53 -3.72
CA THR A 303 -14.73 12.21 -3.64
C THR A 303 -13.65 11.13 -3.79
N MET A 304 -13.48 10.35 -2.75
CA MET A 304 -12.67 9.15 -2.80
C MET A 304 -13.46 8.04 -3.50
N ARG A 305 -13.10 7.69 -4.72
CA ARG A 305 -13.56 6.42 -5.29
C ARG A 305 -12.94 5.29 -4.48
N SER A 306 -13.76 4.31 -4.11
CA SER A 306 -13.26 3.05 -3.55
C SER A 306 -12.43 2.35 -4.62
N THR A 307 -11.15 2.65 -4.67
CA THR A 307 -10.21 1.81 -5.40
C THR A 307 -9.70 0.79 -4.41
N SER A 308 -9.57 -0.46 -4.82
CA SER A 308 -9.02 -1.45 -3.91
C SER A 308 -7.60 -1.03 -3.56
N HIS A 309 -7.31 -1.05 -2.28
CA HIS A 309 -5.99 -0.79 -1.71
C HIS A 309 -4.88 -1.60 -2.43
N ARG A 310 -5.23 -2.79 -2.85
CA ARG A 310 -4.42 -3.69 -3.61
C ARG A 310 -4.02 -3.16 -4.99
N LYS A 311 -4.96 -2.60 -5.78
CA LYS A 311 -4.64 -2.00 -7.08
C LYS A 311 -3.57 -0.92 -6.94
N GLU A 312 -3.63 -0.17 -5.87
CA GLU A 312 -2.68 0.90 -5.57
C GLU A 312 -1.30 0.36 -5.22
N ILE A 313 -1.21 -0.66 -4.36
CA ILE A 313 0.07 -1.31 -4.01
C ILE A 313 0.71 -1.95 -5.25
N LEU A 314 -0.06 -2.67 -6.04
CA LEU A 314 0.44 -3.33 -7.26
C LEU A 314 0.92 -2.30 -8.30
N ALA A 315 0.30 -1.13 -8.36
CA ALA A 315 0.75 -0.02 -9.20
C ALA A 315 1.94 0.77 -8.61
N GLY A 316 2.58 0.28 -7.55
CA GLY A 316 3.67 1.01 -6.89
C GLY A 316 3.22 2.26 -6.15
N LYS A 317 1.91 2.52 -6.09
CA LYS A 317 1.31 3.67 -5.46
C LYS A 317 0.53 3.22 -4.24
N THR A 318 0.78 3.84 -3.11
CA THR A 318 -0.04 3.59 -1.93
C THR A 318 -1.34 4.38 -2.02
N TRP A 319 -2.40 3.91 -1.35
CA TRP A 319 -3.62 4.69 -1.14
C TRP A 319 -3.33 6.10 -0.59
N LEU A 320 -2.27 6.22 0.21
CA LEU A 320 -1.76 7.49 0.73
C LEU A 320 -1.31 8.42 -0.39
N HIS A 321 -0.65 7.90 -1.44
CA HIS A 321 -0.23 8.70 -2.59
C HIS A 321 -1.40 9.44 -3.23
N ARG A 322 -2.50 8.74 -3.55
CA ARG A 322 -3.69 9.36 -4.16
C ARG A 322 -4.37 10.35 -3.24
N ARG A 323 -4.56 10.00 -1.97
CA ARG A 323 -5.16 10.89 -0.98
C ARG A 323 -4.38 12.18 -0.83
N ARG A 324 -3.07 12.09 -0.73
CA ARG A 324 -2.17 13.25 -0.68
C ARG A 324 -2.28 14.09 -1.95
N GLN A 325 -2.28 13.48 -3.13
CA GLN A 325 -2.44 14.18 -4.41
C GLN A 325 -3.78 14.93 -4.47
N LEU A 326 -4.86 14.32 -4.00
CA LEU A 326 -6.16 14.96 -3.93
C LEU A 326 -6.14 16.20 -3.02
N VAL A 327 -5.54 16.09 -1.83
CA VAL A 327 -5.39 17.22 -0.91
C VAL A 327 -4.61 18.36 -1.55
N MET A 328 -3.45 18.04 -2.14
CA MET A 328 -2.59 19.02 -2.80
C MET A 328 -3.28 19.73 -3.95
N ASN A 329 -3.98 18.99 -4.79
CA ASN A 329 -4.69 19.54 -5.94
C ASN A 329 -5.88 20.40 -5.53
N CYS A 330 -6.68 19.96 -4.54
CA CYS A 330 -7.77 20.77 -3.99
C CYS A 330 -7.23 22.07 -3.36
N ALA A 331 -6.10 22.00 -2.65
CA ALA A 331 -5.47 23.19 -2.09
C ALA A 331 -4.98 24.17 -3.17
N MET A 332 -4.40 23.67 -4.25
CA MET A 332 -4.01 24.49 -5.39
C MET A 332 -5.21 25.13 -6.11
N LEU A 333 -6.33 24.40 -6.23
CA LEU A 333 -7.58 24.96 -6.76
C LEU A 333 -8.13 26.06 -5.87
N ALA A 334 -8.16 25.81 -4.55
CA ALA A 334 -8.61 26.81 -3.56
C ALA A 334 -7.71 28.06 -3.59
N ALA A 335 -6.42 27.90 -3.71
CA ALA A 335 -5.45 28.99 -3.77
C ALA A 335 -5.61 29.92 -5.00
N ARG A 336 -6.31 29.49 -6.04
CA ARG A 336 -6.68 30.37 -7.17
C ARG A 336 -7.73 31.41 -6.79
N ILE A 337 -8.47 31.18 -5.71
CA ILE A 337 -9.58 32.02 -5.26
C ILE A 337 -9.22 32.79 -4.00
N THR A 338 -8.50 32.16 -3.07
CA THR A 338 -8.14 32.76 -1.77
C THR A 338 -6.71 32.40 -1.36
N ARG A 339 -6.10 33.29 -0.57
CA ARG A 339 -4.81 33.01 0.07
C ARG A 339 -4.96 32.32 1.44
N GLN A 340 -6.18 32.17 1.93
CA GLN A 340 -6.48 31.55 3.22
C GLN A 340 -6.95 30.10 3.01
N VAL A 341 -6.00 29.23 2.67
CA VAL A 341 -6.26 27.81 2.47
C VAL A 341 -5.98 27.06 3.77
N CYS A 342 -6.95 26.27 4.21
CA CYS A 342 -6.83 25.36 5.34
C CYS A 342 -6.96 23.91 4.86
N ALA A 343 -6.46 22.95 5.63
CA ALA A 343 -6.65 21.53 5.37
C ALA A 343 -7.07 20.79 6.64
N VAL A 344 -7.98 19.84 6.49
CA VAL A 344 -8.49 19.00 7.57
C VAL A 344 -8.39 17.53 7.15
N GLY A 345 -7.69 16.73 7.95
CA GLY A 345 -7.69 15.27 7.86
C GLY A 345 -8.45 14.68 9.04
N TRP A 346 -9.55 13.96 8.76
CA TRP A 346 -10.37 13.30 9.77
C TRP A 346 -10.33 11.78 9.62
N GLY A 347 -9.86 11.12 10.62
CA GLY A 347 -9.43 9.72 10.58
C GLY A 347 -7.92 9.61 10.30
N TRP A 348 -7.30 8.52 10.71
CA TRP A 348 -5.85 8.46 10.71
C TRP A 348 -5.26 8.45 9.29
N HIS A 349 -5.89 7.79 8.31
CA HIS A 349 -5.42 7.79 6.92
C HIS A 349 -5.53 9.18 6.26
N ALA A 350 -6.68 9.84 6.44
CA ALA A 350 -6.88 11.19 5.95
C ALA A 350 -5.92 12.18 6.62
N SER A 351 -5.68 12.00 7.92
CA SER A 351 -4.73 12.80 8.69
C SER A 351 -3.30 12.66 8.19
N VAL A 352 -2.85 11.46 7.87
CA VAL A 352 -1.50 11.24 7.29
C VAL A 352 -1.38 11.91 5.92
N ALA A 353 -2.40 11.76 5.05
CA ALA A 353 -2.39 12.38 3.72
C ALA A 353 -2.33 13.91 3.78
N VAL A 354 -3.11 14.51 4.69
CA VAL A 354 -3.09 15.97 4.92
C VAL A 354 -1.76 16.43 5.48
N GLN A 355 -1.19 15.71 6.44
CA GLN A 355 0.12 16.04 6.99
C GLN A 355 1.23 15.98 5.95
N GLU A 356 1.26 14.92 5.12
CA GLU A 356 2.25 14.83 4.04
C GLU A 356 2.09 15.96 3.02
N ALA A 357 0.85 16.28 2.61
CA ALA A 357 0.57 17.41 1.72
C ALA A 357 1.05 18.74 2.32
N ALA A 358 0.78 18.95 3.62
CA ALA A 358 1.20 20.16 4.33
C ALA A 358 2.72 20.23 4.55
N CYS A 359 3.40 19.10 4.73
CA CYS A 359 4.87 19.07 4.77
C CYS A 359 5.50 19.53 3.45
N MET A 360 4.87 19.19 2.34
CA MET A 360 5.39 19.49 1.00
C MET A 360 5.09 20.90 0.52
N GLN A 361 3.93 21.43 0.90
CA GLN A 361 3.41 22.72 0.48
C GLN A 361 3.09 23.59 1.69
N SER A 362 3.96 23.60 2.69
CA SER A 362 3.70 24.25 3.99
C SER A 362 3.30 25.72 3.87
N GLU A 363 3.82 26.43 2.88
CA GLU A 363 3.49 27.84 2.64
C GLU A 363 2.10 28.06 2.02
N LEU A 364 1.48 27.01 1.46
CA LEU A 364 0.17 27.11 0.86
C LEU A 364 -0.94 27.16 1.91
N TYR A 365 -0.72 26.53 3.06
CA TYR A 365 -1.73 26.42 4.10
C TYR A 365 -1.54 27.46 5.19
N THR A 366 -2.64 28.03 5.68
CA THR A 366 -2.67 28.90 6.86
C THR A 366 -2.95 28.11 8.14
N LYS A 367 -3.82 27.08 8.04
CA LYS A 367 -4.21 26.22 9.17
C LYS A 367 -4.28 24.77 8.71
N VAL A 368 -3.85 23.85 9.57
CA VAL A 368 -3.93 22.40 9.33
C VAL A 368 -4.50 21.71 10.56
N ALA A 369 -5.58 20.97 10.39
CA ALA A 369 -6.19 20.16 11.42
C ALA A 369 -5.97 18.67 11.18
N ILE A 370 -5.60 17.96 12.23
CA ILE A 370 -5.35 16.53 12.29
C ILE A 370 -6.32 15.97 13.33
N VAL A 371 -7.33 15.23 12.89
CA VAL A 371 -8.40 14.77 13.77
C VAL A 371 -8.48 13.25 13.71
N SER A 372 -8.66 12.62 14.88
CA SER A 372 -8.74 11.15 15.00
C SER A 372 -7.54 10.43 14.40
N ASN A 373 -6.35 10.96 14.67
CA ASN A 373 -5.09 10.36 14.20
C ASN A 373 -4.69 9.18 15.09
N LEU A 374 -3.97 8.23 14.52
CA LEU A 374 -3.30 7.20 15.30
C LEU A 374 -2.03 7.81 15.94
N ASP A 375 -1.67 7.36 17.13
CA ASP A 375 -0.47 7.83 17.83
C ASP A 375 0.81 7.36 17.11
N SER A 376 0.85 6.12 16.68
CA SER A 376 2.02 5.51 16.04
C SER A 376 1.60 4.35 15.12
N ILE A 377 2.28 4.20 13.98
CA ILE A 377 2.18 2.97 13.17
C ILE A 377 2.92 1.82 13.88
N GLU A 378 3.95 2.14 14.65
CA GLU A 378 4.71 1.15 15.41
C GLU A 378 3.80 0.46 16.45
N SER A 379 2.87 1.18 17.06
CA SER A 379 1.92 0.64 18.03
C SER A 379 0.96 -0.42 17.42
N LEU A 380 0.73 -0.40 16.11
CA LEU A 380 -0.06 -1.44 15.42
C LEU A 380 0.54 -2.84 15.56
N SER A 381 1.84 -2.95 15.84
CA SER A 381 2.52 -4.23 16.02
C SER A 381 2.25 -4.88 17.38
N ASP A 382 1.73 -4.14 18.34
CA ASP A 382 1.49 -4.63 19.68
C ASP A 382 0.29 -5.61 19.75
N SER A 383 -0.48 -5.67 18.67
CA SER A 383 -1.63 -6.58 18.55
C SER A 383 -1.62 -7.31 17.21
N VAL A 384 -1.56 -8.64 17.24
CA VAL A 384 -1.65 -9.51 16.06
C VAL A 384 -3.02 -9.37 15.36
N GLU A 385 -4.07 -9.01 16.10
CA GLU A 385 -5.44 -8.92 15.60
C GLU A 385 -5.76 -7.57 14.94
N SER A 386 -4.98 -6.54 15.20
CA SER A 386 -5.26 -5.18 14.74
C SER A 386 -4.69 -4.84 13.35
N MET A 387 -3.83 -5.68 12.78
CA MET A 387 -3.22 -5.43 11.48
C MET A 387 -4.14 -5.84 10.33
N HIS A 388 -5.13 -5.02 10.00
CA HIS A 388 -5.74 -5.10 8.69
C HIS A 388 -4.75 -4.60 7.63
N SER A 389 -4.62 -5.35 6.53
CA SER A 389 -3.76 -5.02 5.38
C SER A 389 -3.98 -3.60 4.82
N MET A 390 -5.17 -3.03 5.03
CA MET A 390 -5.52 -1.66 4.67
C MET A 390 -4.82 -0.58 5.50
N GLN A 391 -4.20 -0.95 6.63
CA GLN A 391 -3.53 -0.01 7.53
C GLN A 391 -2.04 0.14 7.24
N LEU A 392 -1.48 -0.70 6.38
CA LEU A 392 -0.07 -0.67 6.09
C LEU A 392 0.29 0.43 5.08
N ILE A 393 1.25 1.26 5.43
CA ILE A 393 1.92 2.17 4.51
C ILE A 393 3.32 1.60 4.25
N PRO A 394 3.53 0.95 3.10
CA PRO A 394 4.81 0.32 2.80
C PRO A 394 5.99 1.28 2.97
N GLY A 395 7.00 0.86 3.74
CA GLY A 395 8.21 1.63 3.96
C GLY A 395 8.08 2.87 4.86
N PHE A 396 6.90 3.15 5.45
CA PHE A 396 6.70 4.35 6.27
C PHE A 396 7.67 4.38 7.47
N LEU A 397 7.73 3.31 8.25
CA LEU A 397 8.58 3.22 9.45
C LEU A 397 10.09 3.26 9.15
N ARG A 398 10.51 3.03 7.91
CA ARG A 398 11.91 3.22 7.50
C ARG A 398 12.34 4.69 7.57
N THR A 399 11.40 5.60 7.50
CA THR A 399 11.68 7.03 7.40
C THR A 399 11.11 7.84 8.55
N LEU A 400 9.85 7.57 8.93
CA LEU A 400 9.08 8.35 9.89
C LEU A 400 8.16 7.46 10.70
N ASP A 401 7.64 8.00 11.79
CA ASP A 401 6.42 7.53 12.44
C ASP A 401 5.46 8.71 12.59
N LEU A 402 4.19 8.47 12.94
CA LEU A 402 3.13 9.47 12.91
C LEU A 402 3.40 10.66 13.81
N ALA A 403 3.96 10.45 15.01
CA ALA A 403 4.35 11.51 15.93
C ALA A 403 5.38 12.49 15.35
N LEU A 404 6.19 12.04 14.39
CA LEU A 404 7.26 12.83 13.78
C LEU A 404 6.80 13.61 12.54
N LEU A 405 5.71 13.16 11.91
CA LEU A 405 5.25 13.75 10.66
C LEU A 405 4.88 15.22 10.77
N PRO A 406 4.18 15.70 11.83
CA PRO A 406 3.84 17.12 11.98
C PRO A 406 5.05 18.05 12.12
N LEU A 407 6.23 17.52 12.44
CA LEU A 407 7.47 18.32 12.53
C LEU A 407 7.87 18.97 11.20
N GLY A 408 7.44 18.40 10.08
CA GLY A 408 7.67 18.95 8.73
C GLY A 408 6.70 20.09 8.36
N ILE A 409 5.64 20.31 9.14
CA ILE A 409 4.63 21.36 8.90
C ILE A 409 5.08 22.64 9.60
N THR A 410 5.72 23.53 8.88
CA THR A 410 6.43 24.66 9.48
C THR A 410 5.63 25.96 9.51
N SER A 411 4.82 26.25 8.49
CA SER A 411 4.15 27.55 8.35
C SER A 411 2.75 27.60 8.98
N PRO A 412 1.84 26.65 8.75
CA PRO A 412 0.46 26.76 9.23
C PRO A 412 0.31 26.62 10.74
N GLU A 413 -0.77 27.18 11.28
CA GLU A 413 -1.24 26.85 12.62
C GLU A 413 -1.71 25.39 12.64
N LEU A 414 -1.51 24.69 13.76
CA LEU A 414 -1.86 23.29 13.91
C LEU A 414 -2.93 23.07 14.97
N TYR A 415 -3.91 22.26 14.62
CA TYR A 415 -4.94 21.75 15.51
C TYR A 415 -4.88 20.22 15.49
N ILE A 416 -4.64 19.58 16.62
CA ILE A 416 -4.50 18.14 16.73
C ILE A 416 -5.49 17.63 17.75
N ALA A 417 -6.39 16.76 17.34
CA ALA A 417 -7.49 16.32 18.15
C ALA A 417 -7.73 14.82 18.08
N GLY A 418 -8.15 14.25 19.23
CA GLY A 418 -8.57 12.86 19.32
C GLY A 418 -7.51 11.88 18.84
N THR A 419 -6.24 12.11 19.16
CA THR A 419 -5.19 11.11 18.92
C THR A 419 -5.47 9.87 19.76
N GLN A 420 -5.38 8.70 19.14
CA GLN A 420 -5.76 7.42 19.75
C GLN A 420 -4.68 6.36 19.54
N ARG A 421 -4.67 5.37 20.42
CA ARG A 421 -3.83 4.19 20.30
C ARG A 421 -4.40 3.20 19.26
N HIS A 422 -3.65 2.17 18.96
CA HIS A 422 -4.07 1.10 18.03
C HIS A 422 -5.37 0.39 18.43
N ASP A 423 -5.69 0.33 19.74
CA ASP A 423 -6.92 -0.22 20.31
C ASP A 423 -8.09 0.78 20.33
N SER A 424 -7.95 1.91 19.64
CA SER A 424 -8.91 3.02 19.61
C SER A 424 -9.06 3.78 20.96
N THR A 425 -8.21 3.51 21.95
CA THR A 425 -8.22 4.26 23.21
C THR A 425 -7.67 5.67 22.97
N PRO A 426 -8.46 6.75 23.25
CA PRO A 426 -7.99 8.11 23.05
C PRO A 426 -6.91 8.47 24.07
N LEU A 427 -5.95 9.28 23.65
CA LEU A 427 -4.99 9.90 24.56
C LEU A 427 -5.65 11.05 25.32
N ASP A 428 -5.44 11.11 26.61
CA ASP A 428 -5.78 12.30 27.39
C ASP A 428 -4.82 13.48 27.08
N LEU A 429 -5.11 14.66 27.62
CA LEU A 429 -4.32 15.84 27.31
C LEU A 429 -2.85 15.71 27.74
N ALA A 430 -2.57 15.09 28.87
CA ALA A 430 -1.21 14.91 29.37
C ALA A 430 -0.42 13.95 28.48
N ALA A 431 -1.04 12.85 28.06
CA ALA A 431 -0.46 11.92 27.12
C ALA A 431 -0.23 12.57 25.73
N MET A 432 -1.16 13.38 25.22
CA MET A 432 -0.97 14.15 24.00
C MET A 432 0.18 15.16 24.11
N GLN A 433 0.28 15.89 25.22
CA GLN A 433 1.38 16.83 25.46
C GLN A 433 2.73 16.12 25.47
N SER A 434 2.81 14.96 26.13
CA SER A 434 4.02 14.12 26.12
C SER A 434 4.35 13.61 24.72
N HIS A 435 3.35 13.11 24.01
CA HIS A 435 3.50 12.55 22.65
C HIS A 435 3.99 13.60 21.64
N TYR A 436 3.47 14.81 21.70
CA TYR A 436 3.83 15.92 20.82
C TYR A 436 4.87 16.88 21.41
N ALA A 437 5.56 16.52 22.50
CA ALA A 437 6.54 17.38 23.17
C ALA A 437 7.65 17.88 22.21
N LEU A 438 8.16 16.99 21.35
CA LEU A 438 9.18 17.34 20.35
C LEU A 438 8.64 18.35 19.32
N LEU A 439 7.38 18.22 18.89
CA LEU A 439 6.71 19.16 18.00
C LEU A 439 6.57 20.52 18.66
N MET A 440 6.07 20.60 19.90
CA MET A 440 5.91 21.85 20.65
C MET A 440 7.24 22.55 20.81
N HIS A 441 8.29 21.84 21.22
CA HIS A 441 9.64 22.39 21.34
C HIS A 441 10.16 22.90 19.99
N THR A 442 9.97 22.14 18.90
CA THR A 442 10.42 22.53 17.57
C THR A 442 9.73 23.81 17.12
N ARG A 443 8.42 23.91 17.27
CA ARG A 443 7.63 25.09 16.86
C ARG A 443 7.99 26.33 17.70
N SER A 444 8.10 26.17 19.01
CA SER A 444 8.54 27.25 19.91
C SER A 444 9.90 27.83 19.47
N THR A 445 10.89 26.97 19.19
CA THR A 445 12.22 27.39 18.77
C THR A 445 12.21 28.09 17.38
N LEU A 446 11.25 27.75 16.53
CA LEU A 446 11.05 28.38 15.22
C LEU A 446 10.15 29.63 15.28
N ASN A 447 9.79 30.13 16.45
CA ASN A 447 8.84 31.21 16.68
C ASN A 447 7.48 30.96 15.98
N ARG A 448 6.98 29.74 16.07
CA ARG A 448 5.67 29.34 15.55
C ARG A 448 4.71 29.03 16.70
N PRO A 449 3.40 29.30 16.56
CA PRO A 449 2.42 28.95 17.57
C PRO A 449 2.47 27.47 17.94
N SER A 450 2.32 27.15 19.21
CA SER A 450 2.14 25.78 19.67
C SER A 450 0.87 25.18 19.06
N PRO A 451 0.84 23.86 18.79
CA PRO A 451 -0.39 23.22 18.34
C PRO A 451 -1.46 23.30 19.42
N ILE A 452 -2.70 23.48 18.99
CA ILE A 452 -3.88 23.29 19.88
C ILE A 452 -4.08 21.78 19.99
N LEU A 453 -4.03 21.25 21.22
CA LEU A 453 -4.22 19.83 21.51
C LEU A 453 -5.58 19.60 22.18
N VAL A 454 -6.42 18.75 21.61
CA VAL A 454 -7.77 18.45 22.10
C VAL A 454 -7.94 16.93 22.27
N PRO A 455 -8.12 16.44 23.50
CA PRO A 455 -8.12 15.00 23.79
C PRO A 455 -9.39 14.26 23.35
N HIS A 456 -10.50 14.95 23.11
CA HIS A 456 -11.81 14.34 22.87
C HIS A 456 -12.23 14.34 21.40
N GLN A 457 -13.11 13.38 21.07
CA GLN A 457 -13.81 13.24 19.80
C GLN A 457 -15.31 13.22 20.08
N GLY A 458 -16.04 14.23 19.62
CA GLY A 458 -17.50 14.29 19.78
C GLY A 458 -18.11 15.30 18.82
N ALA A 459 -19.44 15.39 18.79
CA ALA A 459 -20.14 16.37 17.96
C ALA A 459 -19.72 17.82 18.24
N GLU A 460 -19.40 18.14 19.50
CA GLU A 460 -18.88 19.43 19.95
C GLU A 460 -17.54 19.80 19.27
N HIS A 461 -16.81 18.81 18.83
CA HIS A 461 -15.51 18.98 18.21
C HIS A 461 -15.59 19.69 16.86
N LEU A 462 -16.65 19.43 16.08
CA LEU A 462 -16.85 20.08 14.79
C LEU A 462 -17.14 21.58 14.95
N GLU A 463 -17.84 21.99 16.01
CA GLU A 463 -18.08 23.37 16.33
C GLU A 463 -16.78 24.11 16.71
N MET A 464 -15.96 23.51 17.59
CA MET A 464 -14.65 24.06 17.96
C MET A 464 -13.73 24.17 16.73
N LEU A 465 -13.70 23.15 15.88
CA LEU A 465 -12.92 23.13 14.65
C LEU A 465 -13.40 24.21 13.68
N GLY A 466 -14.73 24.37 13.51
CA GLY A 466 -15.34 25.39 12.66
C GLY A 466 -14.96 26.80 13.12
N SER A 467 -15.12 27.11 14.40
CA SER A 467 -14.73 28.38 15.00
C SER A 467 -13.24 28.67 14.86
N TRP A 468 -12.39 27.68 15.09
CA TRP A 468 -10.96 27.86 14.88
C TRP A 468 -10.60 28.09 13.41
N LEU A 469 -11.20 27.36 12.49
CA LEU A 469 -10.96 27.53 11.06
C LEU A 469 -11.44 28.89 10.56
N SER A 470 -12.61 29.38 11.00
CA SER A 470 -13.17 30.71 10.65
C SER A 470 -12.36 31.84 11.26
N GLY A 471 -11.67 31.59 12.36
CA GLY A 471 -10.87 32.58 13.09
C GLY A 471 -11.67 33.38 14.12
N ASP A 472 -12.78 32.80 14.57
CA ASP A 472 -13.63 33.40 15.62
C ASP A 472 -13.11 33.06 17.03
N VAL A 473 -12.04 32.26 17.13
CA VAL A 473 -11.32 31.91 18.38
C VAL A 473 -9.81 32.06 18.16
#